data_79145a2def662de8c0bbbfeb5953d708
#
_entry.id   79145a2def662de8c0bbbfeb5953d708
#
_cell.length_a   1.000
_cell.length_b   1.000
_cell.length_c   1.000
_cell.angle_alpha   90.00
_cell.angle_beta   90.00
_cell.angle_gamma   90.00
#
_symmetry.space_group_name_H-M   'P 1'
#
loop_
_entity.id
_entity.type
_entity.pdbx_description
1 polymer ?
#
loop_
_entity_poly.entity_id
_entity_poly.type
_entity_poly.pdbx_seq_one_letter_code
_entity_poly.pdbx_strand_id
1 'polypeptide(L)'
;MVHLTICLPTRNRQAYCIKTIAALAEAEGPDFEVVVADNSDDPAPLADYLANQLADPRFRLIPPGDSVLPMVANWERALEHARGRWIAVIGDDDYIDPRLVAIIRRYEVLYRDVDAISWECMSYNWPDNRPVPTLANIPVGQGTGPNSTEALANQLFRWSERKRRPSVGVGIYHGAIKRSLMERIKEAYGGRYFEHPNPDWESSCKVIMQARLIIHSQRPFSVLGACAASNSAATLSPKVMKQRIETFEKETTGPISLYRPEFPFSLKTGGASICLSIAVTTSWFCQTYGVSLDGFGVNFAHAAMDECVFSATQDEYEAKVACFQSGFDQWDDGRWAGHFKPAPFKPPRTINQISGVGDDRLNVREADIGAATPAEFYRFGEHAIAPMDSLINGTQVFAL
;
A
#
# COMPACT_ATOMS: atom_id res chain seq x y z
N MET A 1 -7.75 -12.82 -24.23
CA MET A 1 -6.45 -12.52 -23.58
C MET A 1 -6.76 -11.74 -22.32
N VAL A 2 -6.28 -12.19 -21.16
CA VAL A 2 -6.52 -11.51 -19.86
C VAL A 2 -5.95 -10.08 -19.90
N HIS A 3 -6.76 -9.10 -19.53
CA HIS A 3 -6.34 -7.70 -19.54
C HIS A 3 -5.75 -7.26 -18.20
N LEU A 4 -6.35 -7.67 -17.08
CA LEU A 4 -5.91 -7.38 -15.73
C LEU A 4 -5.68 -8.66 -14.94
N THR A 5 -4.55 -8.80 -14.27
CA THR A 5 -4.34 -9.77 -13.19
C THR A 5 -4.41 -9.03 -11.86
N ILE A 6 -5.26 -9.51 -10.96
CA ILE A 6 -5.28 -9.13 -9.56
C ILE A 6 -4.52 -10.20 -8.78
N CYS A 7 -3.37 -9.85 -8.23
CA CYS A 7 -2.58 -10.72 -7.37
C CYS A 7 -3.04 -10.58 -5.91
N LEU A 8 -3.28 -11.71 -5.26
CA LEU A 8 -3.81 -11.81 -3.90
C LEU A 8 -2.89 -12.70 -3.06
N PRO A 9 -1.74 -12.20 -2.57
CA PRO A 9 -0.90 -12.96 -1.67
C PRO A 9 -1.55 -13.02 -0.29
N THR A 10 -1.56 -14.22 0.31
CA THR A 10 -2.17 -14.46 1.64
C THR A 10 -1.32 -15.39 2.49
N ARG A 11 -1.44 -15.28 3.82
CA ARG A 11 -0.89 -16.22 4.78
C ARG A 11 -1.72 -16.23 6.07
N ASN A 12 -2.29 -17.39 6.42
CA ASN A 12 -3.03 -17.63 7.65
C ASN A 12 -4.22 -16.66 7.88
N ARG A 13 -4.80 -16.13 6.77
CA ARG A 13 -5.94 -15.21 6.77
C ARG A 13 -7.03 -15.64 5.81
N GLN A 14 -7.22 -16.94 5.64
CA GLN A 14 -8.12 -17.54 4.66
C GLN A 14 -9.56 -17.06 4.78
N ALA A 15 -10.05 -16.81 6.02
CA ALA A 15 -11.41 -16.34 6.26
C ALA A 15 -11.69 -14.95 5.63
N TYR A 16 -10.69 -14.07 5.59
CA TYR A 16 -10.80 -12.76 4.89
C TYR A 16 -10.62 -12.95 3.39
N CYS A 17 -9.59 -13.71 2.99
CA CYS A 17 -9.27 -14.00 1.60
C CYS A 17 -10.47 -14.59 0.86
N ILE A 18 -11.21 -15.56 1.44
CA ILE A 18 -12.41 -16.15 0.87
C ILE A 18 -13.48 -15.08 0.62
N LYS A 19 -13.69 -14.16 1.56
CA LYS A 19 -14.68 -13.06 1.37
C LYS A 19 -14.27 -12.10 0.26
N THR A 20 -12.97 -11.79 0.16
CA THR A 20 -12.42 -10.98 -0.93
C THR A 20 -12.59 -11.70 -2.27
N ILE A 21 -12.27 -13.00 -2.36
CA ILE A 21 -12.45 -13.81 -3.56
C ILE A 21 -13.93 -13.87 -3.96
N ALA A 22 -14.83 -14.13 -3.00
CA ALA A 22 -16.27 -14.17 -3.26
C ALA A 22 -16.77 -12.86 -3.88
N ALA A 23 -16.35 -11.73 -3.32
CA ALA A 23 -16.74 -10.42 -3.84
C ALA A 23 -16.17 -10.13 -5.25
N LEU A 24 -14.93 -10.54 -5.53
CA LEU A 24 -14.34 -10.42 -6.86
C LEU A 24 -15.04 -11.31 -7.89
N ALA A 25 -15.54 -12.47 -7.48
CA ALA A 25 -16.24 -13.41 -8.34
C ALA A 25 -17.63 -12.91 -8.80
N GLU A 26 -18.24 -11.98 -8.04
CA GLU A 26 -19.50 -11.34 -8.43
C GLU A 26 -19.39 -10.50 -9.72
N ALA A 27 -18.17 -10.05 -10.05
CA ALA A 27 -17.95 -9.28 -11.26
C ALA A 27 -18.02 -10.16 -12.52
N GLU A 28 -18.73 -9.67 -13.53
CA GLU A 28 -18.88 -10.36 -14.81
C GLU A 28 -17.69 -10.11 -15.75
N GLY A 29 -17.54 -11.01 -16.73
CA GLY A 29 -16.60 -10.87 -17.85
C GLY A 29 -15.28 -11.63 -17.68
N PRO A 30 -14.66 -12.02 -18.80
CA PRO A 30 -13.44 -12.85 -18.82
C PRO A 30 -12.15 -12.03 -18.84
N ASP A 31 -12.22 -10.72 -18.75
CA ASP A 31 -11.09 -9.83 -19.04
C ASP A 31 -10.13 -9.66 -17.87
N PHE A 32 -10.46 -10.23 -16.72
CA PHE A 32 -9.57 -10.27 -15.56
C PHE A 32 -9.34 -11.69 -15.05
N GLU A 33 -8.26 -11.90 -14.35
CA GLU A 33 -7.98 -13.09 -13.54
C GLU A 33 -7.54 -12.69 -12.13
N VAL A 34 -7.72 -13.60 -11.19
CA VAL A 34 -7.23 -13.48 -9.83
C VAL A 34 -6.22 -14.59 -9.56
N VAL A 35 -5.01 -14.22 -9.14
CA VAL A 35 -3.95 -15.14 -8.75
C VAL A 35 -3.83 -15.11 -7.24
N VAL A 36 -4.31 -16.17 -6.58
CA VAL A 36 -4.23 -16.33 -5.13
C VAL A 36 -2.95 -17.08 -4.79
N ALA A 37 -1.97 -16.41 -4.21
CA ALA A 37 -0.71 -17.01 -3.78
C ALA A 37 -0.80 -17.33 -2.27
N ASP A 38 -1.18 -18.56 -1.96
CA ASP A 38 -1.32 -19.02 -0.60
C ASP A 38 0.05 -19.42 -0.02
N ASN A 39 0.36 -18.92 1.17
CA ASN A 39 1.57 -19.22 1.92
C ASN A 39 1.20 -19.67 3.36
N SER A 40 -0.03 -20.16 3.53
CA SER A 40 -0.57 -20.55 4.83
C SER A 40 -0.05 -21.90 5.29
N ASP A 41 -0.04 -22.10 6.61
CA ASP A 41 0.37 -23.35 7.24
C ASP A 41 -0.65 -24.48 6.98
N ASP A 42 -1.95 -24.12 6.84
CA ASP A 42 -3.02 -25.03 6.40
C ASP A 42 -3.63 -24.50 5.08
N PRO A 43 -3.36 -25.14 3.94
CA PRO A 43 -3.90 -24.71 2.64
C PRO A 43 -5.33 -25.19 2.37
N ALA A 44 -5.87 -26.13 3.17
CA ALA A 44 -7.12 -26.79 2.86
C ALA A 44 -8.32 -25.85 2.71
N PRO A 45 -8.53 -24.80 3.55
CA PRO A 45 -9.69 -23.93 3.42
C PRO A 45 -9.79 -23.21 2.07
N LEU A 46 -8.67 -22.68 1.56
CA LEU A 46 -8.66 -21.99 0.26
C LEU A 46 -8.75 -22.97 -0.90
N ALA A 47 -8.07 -24.12 -0.82
CA ALA A 47 -8.11 -25.13 -1.85
C ALA A 47 -9.53 -25.69 -2.01
N ASP A 48 -10.23 -26.01 -0.91
CA ASP A 48 -11.59 -26.47 -0.92
C ASP A 48 -12.56 -25.41 -1.47
N TYR A 49 -12.44 -24.17 -1.00
CA TYR A 49 -13.29 -23.07 -1.48
C TYR A 49 -13.19 -22.87 -2.99
N LEU A 50 -11.98 -22.77 -3.51
CA LEU A 50 -11.76 -22.50 -4.94
C LEU A 50 -12.16 -23.68 -5.84
N ALA A 51 -11.88 -24.93 -5.41
CA ALA A 51 -12.15 -26.11 -6.22
C ALA A 51 -13.63 -26.54 -6.18
N ASN A 52 -14.25 -26.48 -5.00
CA ASN A 52 -15.54 -27.12 -4.77
C ASN A 52 -16.71 -26.15 -4.59
N GLN A 53 -16.44 -24.91 -4.14
CA GLN A 53 -17.50 -23.95 -3.87
C GLN A 53 -17.60 -22.87 -4.94
N LEU A 54 -16.46 -22.30 -5.38
CA LEU A 54 -16.46 -21.25 -6.39
C LEU A 54 -16.41 -21.82 -7.82
N ALA A 55 -15.47 -22.71 -8.10
CA ALA A 55 -15.24 -23.37 -9.40
C ALA A 55 -15.17 -22.39 -10.61
N ASP A 56 -14.62 -21.19 -10.42
CA ASP A 56 -14.53 -20.16 -11.44
C ASP A 56 -13.10 -20.16 -12.08
N PRO A 57 -12.98 -20.37 -13.41
CA PRO A 57 -11.68 -20.47 -14.07
C PRO A 57 -10.87 -19.18 -14.08
N ARG A 58 -11.45 -18.05 -13.72
CA ARG A 58 -10.73 -16.77 -13.54
C ARG A 58 -9.85 -16.77 -12.31
N PHE A 59 -10.14 -17.64 -11.33
CA PHE A 59 -9.41 -17.72 -10.06
C PHE A 59 -8.43 -18.89 -10.09
N ARG A 60 -7.19 -18.58 -9.79
CA ARG A 60 -6.11 -19.55 -9.82
C ARG A 60 -5.37 -19.56 -8.49
N LEU A 61 -5.38 -20.71 -7.83
CA LEU A 61 -4.63 -20.95 -6.61
C LEU A 61 -3.20 -21.37 -6.93
N ILE A 62 -2.26 -20.74 -6.26
CA ILE A 62 -0.87 -21.19 -6.16
C ILE A 62 -0.71 -21.67 -4.72
N PRO A 63 -0.67 -22.99 -4.50
CA PRO A 63 -0.62 -23.57 -3.16
C PRO A 63 0.70 -23.26 -2.46
N PRO A 64 0.79 -23.36 -1.11
CA PRO A 64 2.04 -23.26 -0.39
C PRO A 64 3.07 -24.26 -0.93
N GLY A 65 4.34 -23.91 -0.83
CA GLY A 65 5.46 -24.80 -1.05
C GLY A 65 5.81 -25.61 0.21
N ASP A 66 6.94 -26.32 0.16
CA ASP A 66 7.43 -27.16 1.28
C ASP A 66 7.89 -26.32 2.49
N SER A 67 8.05 -25.02 2.32
CA SER A 67 8.47 -24.07 3.36
C SER A 67 7.72 -22.76 3.27
N VAL A 68 7.55 -22.12 4.41
CA VAL A 68 6.98 -20.77 4.50
C VAL A 68 7.93 -19.78 3.83
N LEU A 69 7.39 -18.99 2.90
CA LEU A 69 8.12 -17.96 2.20
C LEU A 69 8.08 -16.62 2.98
N PRO A 70 9.14 -15.81 2.90
CA PRO A 70 9.04 -14.39 3.25
C PRO A 70 7.94 -13.69 2.44
N MET A 71 7.33 -12.64 3.01
CA MET A 71 6.24 -11.90 2.34
C MET A 71 6.62 -11.47 0.92
N VAL A 72 7.81 -10.91 0.75
CA VAL A 72 8.29 -10.45 -0.57
C VAL A 72 8.41 -11.59 -1.58
N ALA A 73 8.86 -12.77 -1.16
CA ALA A 73 8.96 -13.94 -2.03
C ALA A 73 7.58 -14.49 -2.43
N ASN A 74 6.59 -14.40 -1.53
CA ASN A 74 5.22 -14.77 -1.87
C ASN A 74 4.57 -13.77 -2.85
N TRP A 75 4.88 -12.50 -2.73
CA TRP A 75 4.46 -11.48 -3.71
C TRP A 75 5.09 -11.75 -5.09
N GLU A 76 6.41 -11.97 -5.12
CA GLU A 76 7.13 -12.31 -6.37
C GLU A 76 6.49 -13.53 -7.05
N ARG A 77 6.20 -14.58 -6.29
CA ARG A 77 5.53 -15.80 -6.76
C ARG A 77 4.15 -15.50 -7.38
N ALA A 78 3.36 -14.60 -6.78
CA ALA A 78 2.09 -14.20 -7.35
C ALA A 78 2.27 -13.50 -8.71
N LEU A 79 3.26 -12.60 -8.83
CA LEU A 79 3.55 -11.88 -10.06
C LEU A 79 4.05 -12.79 -11.18
N GLU A 80 4.87 -13.81 -10.89
CA GLU A 80 5.36 -14.78 -11.86
C GLU A 80 4.22 -15.55 -12.53
N HIS A 81 3.12 -15.73 -11.83
CA HIS A 81 1.95 -16.42 -12.35
C HIS A 81 0.92 -15.48 -13.00
N ALA A 82 1.07 -14.18 -12.92
CA ALA A 82 0.19 -13.23 -13.58
C ALA A 82 0.26 -13.35 -15.11
N ARG A 83 -0.89 -13.29 -15.81
CA ARG A 83 -0.99 -13.38 -17.27
C ARG A 83 -1.53 -12.12 -17.91
N GLY A 84 -2.13 -11.23 -17.13
CA GLY A 84 -2.75 -10.00 -17.59
C GLY A 84 -1.75 -9.03 -18.23
N ARG A 85 -2.26 -8.21 -19.13
CA ARG A 85 -1.50 -7.09 -19.69
C ARG A 85 -1.17 -6.04 -18.61
N TRP A 86 -2.04 -5.89 -17.62
CA TRP A 86 -1.88 -5.07 -16.43
C TRP A 86 -1.93 -5.93 -15.19
N ILE A 87 -1.24 -5.51 -14.15
CA ILE A 87 -1.09 -6.26 -12.91
C ILE A 87 -1.35 -5.30 -11.74
N ALA A 88 -2.18 -5.72 -10.81
CA ALA A 88 -2.43 -5.06 -9.53
C ALA A 88 -2.22 -6.07 -8.40
N VAL A 89 -1.80 -5.60 -7.24
CA VAL A 89 -1.71 -6.39 -6.01
C VAL A 89 -2.62 -5.76 -4.97
N ILE A 90 -3.38 -6.57 -4.26
CA ILE A 90 -4.15 -6.17 -3.07
C ILE A 90 -3.91 -7.17 -1.94
N GLY A 91 -4.16 -6.75 -0.70
CA GLY A 91 -4.18 -7.65 0.45
C GLY A 91 -5.41 -8.57 0.43
N ASP A 92 -5.34 -9.63 1.20
CA ASP A 92 -6.42 -10.61 1.35
C ASP A 92 -7.60 -10.09 2.19
N ASP A 93 -7.44 -8.92 2.82
CA ASP A 93 -8.45 -8.17 3.56
C ASP A 93 -8.88 -6.86 2.87
N ASP A 94 -8.47 -6.68 1.61
CA ASP A 94 -8.80 -5.52 0.76
C ASP A 94 -9.92 -5.82 -0.26
N TYR A 95 -10.23 -4.83 -1.09
CA TYR A 95 -11.08 -5.00 -2.26
C TYR A 95 -10.61 -4.10 -3.41
N ILE A 96 -10.72 -4.58 -4.64
CA ILE A 96 -10.54 -3.81 -5.88
C ILE A 96 -11.70 -4.12 -6.82
N ASP A 97 -12.24 -3.10 -7.47
CA ASP A 97 -13.34 -3.27 -8.42
C ASP A 97 -12.82 -3.80 -9.76
N PRO A 98 -13.16 -5.03 -10.19
CA PRO A 98 -12.70 -5.58 -11.46
C PRO A 98 -13.17 -4.81 -12.70
N ARG A 99 -14.21 -3.98 -12.60
CA ARG A 99 -14.63 -3.06 -13.68
C ARG A 99 -13.53 -2.03 -14.03
N LEU A 100 -12.50 -1.90 -13.19
CA LEU A 100 -11.26 -1.16 -13.50
C LEU A 100 -10.68 -1.54 -14.87
N VAL A 101 -10.89 -2.75 -15.37
CA VAL A 101 -10.47 -3.16 -16.73
C VAL A 101 -10.97 -2.18 -17.79
N ALA A 102 -12.21 -1.73 -17.71
CA ALA A 102 -12.77 -0.79 -18.68
C ALA A 102 -12.10 0.61 -18.58
N ILE A 103 -11.77 1.03 -17.37
CA ILE A 103 -11.03 2.29 -17.13
C ILE A 103 -9.61 2.20 -17.68
N ILE A 104 -8.90 1.11 -17.42
CA ILE A 104 -7.56 0.86 -17.96
C ILE A 104 -7.57 0.95 -19.49
N ARG A 105 -8.53 0.29 -20.14
CA ARG A 105 -8.69 0.38 -21.61
C ARG A 105 -8.94 1.80 -22.09
N ARG A 106 -9.76 2.55 -21.37
CA ARG A 106 -10.01 3.96 -21.70
C ARG A 106 -8.73 4.79 -21.58
N TYR A 107 -7.94 4.59 -20.52
CA TYR A 107 -6.68 5.30 -20.35
C TYR A 107 -5.63 4.89 -21.39
N GLU A 108 -5.58 3.64 -21.83
CA GLU A 108 -4.70 3.23 -22.93
C GLU A 108 -5.03 3.94 -24.27
N VAL A 109 -6.31 4.28 -24.48
CA VAL A 109 -6.74 5.03 -25.67
C VAL A 109 -6.37 6.52 -25.53
N LEU A 110 -6.60 7.11 -24.35
CA LEU A 110 -6.36 8.52 -24.11
C LEU A 110 -4.88 8.85 -23.94
N TYR A 111 -4.11 7.94 -23.35
CA TYR A 111 -2.72 8.15 -22.98
C TYR A 111 -1.85 7.02 -23.56
N ARG A 112 -1.32 7.25 -24.76
CA ARG A 112 -0.61 6.21 -25.54
C ARG A 112 0.53 5.52 -24.79
N ASP A 113 1.28 6.27 -23.95
CA ASP A 113 2.47 5.79 -23.24
C ASP A 113 2.22 5.46 -21.78
N VAL A 114 0.95 5.31 -21.37
CA VAL A 114 0.62 4.98 -19.99
C VAL A 114 1.23 3.61 -19.61
N ASP A 115 1.99 3.63 -18.53
CA ASP A 115 2.68 2.46 -17.97
C ASP A 115 2.20 2.10 -16.56
N ALA A 116 1.68 3.10 -15.82
CA ALA A 116 1.17 2.92 -14.47
C ALA A 116 -0.09 3.77 -14.25
N ILE A 117 -1.02 3.23 -13.49
CA ILE A 117 -2.23 3.90 -13.05
C ILE A 117 -2.30 3.80 -11.54
N SER A 118 -2.44 4.94 -10.89
CA SER A 118 -2.67 5.06 -9.45
C SER A 118 -4.02 5.73 -9.18
N TRP A 119 -4.52 5.54 -7.97
CA TRP A 119 -5.79 6.14 -7.55
C TRP A 119 -5.84 6.35 -6.05
N GLU A 120 -6.77 7.20 -5.61
CA GLU A 120 -7.10 7.30 -4.20
C GLU A 120 -7.82 6.03 -3.72
N CYS A 121 -7.56 5.62 -2.47
CA CYS A 121 -8.19 4.45 -1.88
C CYS A 121 -9.23 4.85 -0.84
N MET A 122 -10.36 4.17 -0.81
CA MET A 122 -11.21 4.17 0.36
C MET A 122 -10.50 3.44 1.49
N SER A 123 -10.74 3.80 2.76
CA SER A 123 -10.22 3.08 3.91
C SER A 123 -11.33 2.61 4.82
N TYR A 124 -11.22 1.37 5.29
CA TYR A 124 -12.25 0.69 6.05
C TYR A 124 -11.65 -0.31 7.04
N ASN A 125 -12.08 -0.26 8.31
CA ASN A 125 -11.72 -1.28 9.28
C ASN A 125 -12.78 -2.39 9.31
N TRP A 126 -12.31 -3.62 9.25
CA TRP A 126 -13.20 -4.77 9.45
C TRP A 126 -13.85 -4.72 10.84
N PRO A 127 -15.06 -5.32 11.02
CA PRO A 127 -15.76 -5.28 12.29
C PRO A 127 -14.94 -5.79 13.49
N ASP A 128 -14.01 -6.70 13.26
CA ASP A 128 -13.11 -7.24 14.30
C ASP A 128 -11.90 -6.35 14.63
N ASN A 129 -11.71 -5.25 13.90
CA ASN A 129 -10.65 -4.28 14.12
C ASN A 129 -11.18 -2.88 14.42
N ARG A 130 -12.19 -2.79 15.26
CA ARG A 130 -12.80 -1.50 15.69
C ARG A 130 -12.75 -1.35 17.21
N PRO A 131 -11.55 -1.24 17.80
CA PRO A 131 -11.41 -1.18 19.27
C PRO A 131 -12.01 0.10 19.88
N VAL A 132 -12.14 1.14 19.08
CA VAL A 132 -12.77 2.43 19.40
C VAL A 132 -13.61 2.88 18.19
N PRO A 133 -14.56 3.82 18.37
CA PRO A 133 -15.28 4.39 17.22
C PRO A 133 -14.29 4.95 16.19
N THR A 134 -14.39 4.48 14.96
CA THR A 134 -13.52 4.86 13.84
C THR A 134 -14.34 5.45 12.70
N LEU A 135 -13.66 6.21 11.85
CA LEU A 135 -14.22 6.76 10.62
C LEU A 135 -13.67 5.98 9.42
N ALA A 136 -14.57 5.47 8.61
CA ALA A 136 -14.25 5.06 7.24
C ALA A 136 -14.09 6.30 6.38
N ASN A 137 -13.23 6.23 5.38
CA ASN A 137 -12.88 7.36 4.53
C ASN A 137 -13.13 7.04 3.05
N ILE A 138 -13.87 7.90 2.38
CA ILE A 138 -14.20 7.80 0.95
C ILE A 138 -13.68 9.05 0.24
N PRO A 139 -12.63 8.95 -0.59
CA PRO A 139 -12.23 10.04 -1.46
C PRO A 139 -13.35 10.36 -2.46
N VAL A 140 -13.74 11.64 -2.56
CA VAL A 140 -14.82 12.10 -3.46
C VAL A 140 -14.32 13.00 -4.60
N GLY A 141 -13.01 13.14 -4.71
CA GLY A 141 -12.38 13.85 -5.82
C GLY A 141 -12.67 13.18 -7.17
N GLN A 142 -12.69 13.99 -8.23
CA GLN A 142 -13.08 13.54 -9.57
C GLN A 142 -11.98 13.74 -10.62
N GLY A 143 -10.87 14.39 -10.26
CA GLY A 143 -9.77 14.66 -11.18
C GLY A 143 -9.08 13.37 -11.64
N THR A 144 -8.70 13.34 -12.90
CA THR A 144 -7.86 12.29 -13.48
C THR A 144 -6.90 12.92 -14.47
N GLY A 145 -5.63 12.59 -14.39
CA GLY A 145 -4.64 13.12 -15.32
C GLY A 145 -3.23 12.60 -15.10
N PRO A 146 -2.28 13.04 -15.91
CA PRO A 146 -0.87 12.71 -15.75
C PRO A 146 -0.32 13.14 -14.39
N ASN A 147 0.47 12.28 -13.78
CA ASN A 147 1.23 12.58 -12.58
C ASN A 147 2.72 12.68 -12.92
N SER A 148 3.35 13.77 -12.55
CA SER A 148 4.76 14.01 -12.87
C SER A 148 5.67 13.07 -12.10
N THR A 149 6.46 12.26 -12.83
CA THR A 149 7.48 11.40 -12.22
C THR A 149 8.53 12.21 -11.47
N GLU A 150 8.87 13.42 -11.95
CA GLU A 150 9.79 14.32 -11.25
C GLU A 150 9.19 14.83 -9.92
N ALA A 151 7.92 15.22 -9.91
CA ALA A 151 7.24 15.63 -8.67
C ALA A 151 7.18 14.47 -7.67
N LEU A 152 6.81 13.27 -8.12
CA LEU A 152 6.80 12.06 -7.30
C LEU A 152 8.19 11.70 -6.76
N ALA A 153 9.23 11.82 -7.58
CA ALA A 153 10.62 11.61 -7.17
C ALA A 153 11.05 12.62 -6.09
N ASN A 154 10.67 13.90 -6.24
CA ASN A 154 10.94 14.92 -5.22
C ASN A 154 10.18 14.61 -3.91
N GLN A 155 8.92 14.19 -3.99
CA GLN A 155 8.14 13.79 -2.81
C GLN A 155 8.76 12.61 -2.08
N LEU A 156 9.18 11.57 -2.80
CA LEU A 156 9.69 10.33 -2.20
C LEU A 156 11.18 10.40 -1.85
N PHE A 157 12.05 10.71 -2.83
CA PHE A 157 13.50 10.64 -2.66
C PHE A 157 14.10 11.86 -1.96
N ARG A 158 13.42 13.00 -1.98
CA ARG A 158 13.82 14.22 -1.25
C ARG A 158 12.94 14.53 -0.06
N TRP A 159 11.84 13.78 0.11
CA TRP A 159 10.83 14.01 1.15
C TRP A 159 10.33 15.48 1.19
N SER A 160 10.06 16.05 0.01
CA SER A 160 9.86 17.50 -0.16
C SER A 160 8.65 18.07 0.59
N GLU A 161 7.64 17.26 0.86
CA GLU A 161 6.45 17.67 1.63
C GLU A 161 6.68 17.75 3.14
N ARG A 162 7.74 17.13 3.67
CA ARG A 162 8.08 17.11 5.10
C ARG A 162 7.01 16.50 6.01
N LYS A 163 6.06 15.78 5.46
CA LYS A 163 5.00 15.07 6.20
C LYS A 163 5.49 13.67 6.58
N ARG A 164 4.91 13.11 7.65
CA ARG A 164 5.22 11.75 8.10
C ARG A 164 5.07 10.68 7.00
N ARG A 165 4.24 10.95 5.99
CA ARG A 165 4.04 10.09 4.83
C ARG A 165 4.05 10.95 3.56
N PRO A 166 4.95 10.66 2.60
CA PRO A 166 4.91 11.31 1.29
C PRO A 166 3.62 10.99 0.54
N SER A 167 3.06 11.98 -0.16
CA SER A 167 1.81 11.84 -0.94
C SER A 167 2.08 11.18 -2.30
N VAL A 168 2.78 10.04 -2.32
CA VAL A 168 3.22 9.43 -3.57
C VAL A 168 2.15 8.58 -4.23
N GLY A 169 1.41 7.75 -3.47
CA GLY A 169 0.25 6.98 -3.93
C GLY A 169 0.42 6.16 -5.21
N VAL A 170 1.65 5.89 -5.67
CA VAL A 170 1.94 5.14 -6.88
C VAL A 170 2.68 3.86 -6.53
N GLY A 171 2.34 2.76 -7.19
CA GLY A 171 2.94 1.45 -6.97
C GLY A 171 2.00 0.36 -7.46
N ILE A 172 2.39 -0.89 -7.24
CA ILE A 172 1.58 -2.05 -7.64
C ILE A 172 0.48 -2.38 -6.61
N TYR A 173 0.70 -1.99 -5.34
CA TYR A 173 -0.26 -2.17 -4.26
C TYR A 173 -1.32 -1.07 -4.34
N HIS A 174 -2.57 -1.43 -4.54
CA HIS A 174 -3.65 -0.50 -4.86
C HIS A 174 -3.32 0.44 -6.03
N GLY A 175 -2.68 -0.10 -7.05
CA GLY A 175 -2.39 0.52 -8.33
C GLY A 175 -2.37 -0.53 -9.43
N ALA A 176 -2.30 -0.13 -10.68
CA ALA A 176 -2.15 -1.05 -11.81
C ALA A 176 -0.90 -0.71 -12.62
N ILE A 177 -0.05 -1.69 -12.83
CA ILE A 177 1.22 -1.57 -13.53
C ILE A 177 1.17 -2.41 -14.81
N LYS A 178 1.57 -1.81 -15.92
CA LYS A 178 1.64 -2.51 -17.21
C LYS A 178 2.74 -3.57 -17.17
N ARG A 179 2.46 -4.76 -17.70
CA ARG A 179 3.44 -5.86 -17.75
C ARG A 179 4.77 -5.41 -18.35
N SER A 180 4.75 -4.65 -19.45
CA SER A 180 5.98 -4.15 -20.06
C SER A 180 6.81 -3.23 -19.17
N LEU A 181 6.17 -2.50 -18.23
CA LEU A 181 6.90 -1.76 -17.20
C LEU A 181 7.47 -2.72 -16.15
N MET A 182 6.73 -3.73 -15.73
CA MET A 182 7.23 -4.75 -14.80
C MET A 182 8.45 -5.47 -15.36
N GLU A 183 8.44 -5.84 -16.65
CA GLU A 183 9.60 -6.46 -17.31
C GLU A 183 10.82 -5.52 -17.32
N ARG A 184 10.62 -4.23 -17.62
CA ARG A 184 11.71 -3.23 -17.53
C ARG A 184 12.25 -3.08 -16.11
N ILE A 185 11.36 -3.09 -15.12
CA ILE A 185 11.77 -3.06 -13.69
C ILE A 185 12.61 -4.30 -13.37
N LYS A 186 12.16 -5.48 -13.75
CA LYS A 186 12.90 -6.72 -13.51
C LYS A 186 14.28 -6.69 -14.18
N GLU A 187 14.35 -6.19 -15.41
CA GLU A 187 15.59 -6.07 -16.16
C GLU A 187 16.56 -5.03 -15.55
N ALA A 188 16.04 -3.91 -15.06
CA ALA A 188 16.84 -2.84 -14.46
C ALA A 188 17.32 -3.13 -13.03
N TYR A 189 16.62 -3.98 -12.28
CA TYR A 189 16.83 -4.19 -10.85
C TYR A 189 16.98 -5.68 -10.51
N GLY A 190 18.18 -6.23 -10.66
CA GLY A 190 18.57 -7.55 -10.16
C GLY A 190 17.80 -8.76 -10.71
N GLY A 191 17.01 -8.61 -11.77
CA GLY A 191 16.23 -9.68 -12.38
C GLY A 191 14.95 -10.07 -11.60
N ARG A 192 14.54 -9.26 -10.63
CA ARG A 192 13.35 -9.47 -9.78
C ARG A 192 12.50 -8.22 -9.71
N TYR A 193 11.19 -8.39 -9.42
CA TYR A 193 10.30 -7.26 -9.20
C TYR A 193 10.54 -6.62 -7.82
N PHE A 194 10.79 -7.47 -6.81
CA PHE A 194 11.04 -7.04 -5.42
C PHE A 194 12.30 -7.65 -4.86
N GLU A 195 13.02 -6.84 -4.07
CA GLU A 195 14.22 -7.22 -3.35
C GLU A 195 14.11 -6.86 -1.86
N HIS A 196 13.49 -5.69 -1.58
CA HIS A 196 13.33 -5.17 -0.23
C HIS A 196 12.14 -5.81 0.50
N PRO A 197 12.25 -6.10 1.80
CA PRO A 197 11.17 -6.66 2.61
C PRO A 197 9.88 -5.83 2.66
N ASN A 198 9.89 -4.59 2.19
CA ASN A 198 8.74 -3.69 2.09
C ASN A 198 8.39 -3.46 0.61
N PRO A 199 7.71 -4.41 -0.05
CA PRO A 199 7.55 -4.44 -1.50
C PRO A 199 6.65 -3.33 -2.05
N ASP A 200 5.69 -2.82 -1.28
CA ASP A 200 4.79 -1.75 -1.70
C ASP A 200 5.56 -0.43 -1.92
N TRP A 201 6.41 -0.02 -0.97
CA TRP A 201 7.23 1.19 -1.11
C TRP A 201 8.40 1.01 -2.07
N GLU A 202 9.00 -0.18 -2.12
CA GLU A 202 9.98 -0.50 -3.15
C GLU A 202 9.38 -0.39 -4.54
N SER A 203 8.16 -0.93 -4.75
CA SER A 203 7.43 -0.78 -6.00
C SER A 203 7.26 0.69 -6.39
N SER A 204 6.92 1.55 -5.44
CA SER A 204 6.80 2.99 -5.68
C SER A 204 8.12 3.59 -6.19
N CYS A 205 9.24 3.26 -5.55
CA CYS A 205 10.56 3.71 -6.00
C CYS A 205 10.86 3.28 -7.45
N LYS A 206 10.66 1.99 -7.75
CA LYS A 206 10.96 1.42 -9.07
C LYS A 206 10.03 1.95 -10.16
N VAL A 207 8.74 2.11 -9.86
CA VAL A 207 7.75 2.67 -10.80
C VAL A 207 8.06 4.13 -11.13
N ILE A 208 8.35 4.96 -10.13
CA ILE A 208 8.72 6.37 -10.35
C ILE A 208 9.95 6.49 -11.27
N MET A 209 10.93 5.60 -11.10
CA MET A 209 12.17 5.64 -11.89
C MET A 209 12.02 5.08 -13.30
N GLN A 210 11.07 4.19 -13.57
CA GLN A 210 10.98 3.44 -14.83
C GLN A 210 9.73 3.73 -15.66
N ALA A 211 8.69 4.33 -15.09
CA ALA A 211 7.47 4.64 -15.84
C ALA A 211 7.68 5.82 -16.79
N ARG A 212 7.14 5.70 -18.00
CA ARG A 212 7.10 6.80 -18.99
C ARG A 212 5.98 7.78 -18.68
N LEU A 213 4.83 7.24 -18.31
CA LEU A 213 3.66 8.02 -17.97
C LEU A 213 2.87 7.31 -16.87
N ILE A 214 2.59 8.06 -15.81
CA ILE A 214 1.74 7.65 -14.70
C ILE A 214 0.45 8.48 -14.79
N ILE A 215 -0.69 7.81 -14.75
CA ILE A 215 -1.99 8.45 -14.62
C ILE A 215 -2.46 8.29 -13.17
N HIS A 216 -2.92 9.38 -12.58
CA HIS A 216 -3.53 9.36 -11.26
C HIS A 216 -5.02 9.71 -11.35
N SER A 217 -5.85 8.96 -10.63
CA SER A 217 -7.28 9.21 -10.47
C SER A 217 -7.61 9.55 -9.02
N GLN A 218 -8.28 10.66 -8.80
CA GLN A 218 -8.82 10.98 -7.48
C GLN A 218 -10.02 10.11 -7.12
N ARG A 219 -10.69 9.51 -8.13
CA ARG A 219 -11.74 8.52 -7.90
C ARG A 219 -11.13 7.21 -7.42
N PRO A 220 -11.61 6.66 -6.29
CA PRO A 220 -11.14 5.36 -5.82
C PRO A 220 -11.68 4.21 -6.67
N PHE A 221 -10.85 3.17 -6.85
CA PHE A 221 -11.21 1.89 -7.46
C PHE A 221 -10.99 0.72 -6.51
N SER A 222 -10.58 1.00 -5.28
CA SER A 222 -10.29 -0.03 -4.29
C SER A 222 -10.53 0.47 -2.87
N VAL A 223 -10.62 -0.49 -1.96
CA VAL A 223 -10.70 -0.26 -0.51
C VAL A 223 -9.51 -0.89 0.16
N LEU A 224 -8.76 -0.09 0.89
CA LEU A 224 -7.74 -0.55 1.82
C LEU A 224 -8.44 -1.03 3.10
N GLY A 225 -8.49 -2.32 3.29
CA GLY A 225 -9.06 -2.97 4.45
C GLY A 225 -8.06 -3.08 5.60
N ALA A 226 -8.56 -3.10 6.82
CA ALA A 226 -7.75 -3.39 7.98
C ALA A 226 -8.52 -4.34 8.90
N CYS A 227 -8.17 -5.64 8.86
CA CYS A 227 -8.68 -6.64 9.78
C CYS A 227 -7.81 -6.77 11.04
N ALA A 228 -8.28 -7.45 12.07
CA ALA A 228 -7.50 -7.66 13.30
C ALA A 228 -6.15 -8.35 13.07
N ALA A 229 -6.05 -9.16 12.01
CA ALA A 229 -4.83 -9.86 11.61
C ALA A 229 -3.94 -9.07 10.64
N SER A 230 -4.34 -7.90 10.16
CA SER A 230 -3.56 -7.12 9.18
C SER A 230 -2.31 -6.48 9.80
N ASN A 231 -1.29 -6.23 8.97
CA ASN A 231 -0.07 -5.56 9.43
C ASN A 231 -0.34 -4.13 9.89
N SER A 232 -1.31 -3.44 9.30
CA SER A 232 -1.73 -2.10 9.69
C SER A 232 -2.39 -2.06 11.06
N ALA A 233 -3.14 -3.10 11.46
CA ALA A 233 -3.73 -3.20 12.80
C ALA A 233 -2.66 -3.28 13.90
N ALA A 234 -1.47 -3.83 13.60
CA ALA A 234 -0.36 -3.87 14.55
C ALA A 234 0.17 -2.48 14.91
N THR A 235 -0.06 -1.47 14.09
CA THR A 235 0.35 -0.09 14.38
C THR A 235 -0.34 0.48 15.62
N LEU A 236 -1.46 -0.12 16.03
CA LEU A 236 -2.20 0.28 17.24
C LEU A 236 -1.58 -0.26 18.53
N SER A 237 -0.61 -1.19 18.45
CA SER A 237 0.05 -1.79 19.62
C SER A 237 1.56 -1.91 19.41
N PRO A 238 2.38 -1.11 20.10
CA PRO A 238 3.85 -1.19 20.00
C PRO A 238 4.40 -2.59 20.28
N LYS A 239 3.80 -3.34 21.21
CA LYS A 239 4.19 -4.72 21.52
C LYS A 239 3.94 -5.67 20.36
N VAL A 240 2.77 -5.58 19.73
CA VAL A 240 2.40 -6.41 18.58
C VAL A 240 3.29 -6.07 17.39
N MET A 241 3.54 -4.79 17.15
CA MET A 241 4.43 -4.35 16.09
C MET A 241 5.85 -4.87 16.27
N LYS A 242 6.40 -4.79 17.48
CA LYS A 242 7.73 -5.33 17.77
C LYS A 242 7.80 -6.84 17.47
N GLN A 243 6.82 -7.60 17.90
CA GLN A 243 6.75 -9.05 17.62
C GLN A 243 6.68 -9.33 16.10
N ARG A 244 5.93 -8.52 15.34
CA ARG A 244 5.84 -8.67 13.88
C ARG A 244 7.16 -8.33 13.19
N ILE A 245 7.83 -7.27 13.60
CA ILE A 245 9.16 -6.92 13.07
C ILE A 245 10.16 -8.05 13.35
N GLU A 246 10.16 -8.61 14.56
CA GLU A 246 11.02 -9.74 14.91
C GLU A 246 10.71 -11.01 14.08
N THR A 247 9.42 -11.29 13.82
CA THR A 247 9.00 -12.39 12.95
C THR A 247 9.45 -12.14 11.51
N PHE A 248 9.23 -10.93 11.03
CA PHE A 248 9.59 -10.50 9.69
C PHE A 248 11.10 -10.57 9.43
N GLU A 249 11.91 -10.16 10.40
CA GLU A 249 13.37 -10.30 10.31
C GLU A 249 13.83 -11.77 10.30
N LYS A 250 13.18 -12.65 11.07
CA LYS A 250 13.48 -14.09 11.05
C LYS A 250 13.11 -14.74 9.71
N GLU A 251 12.05 -14.28 9.08
CA GLU A 251 11.60 -14.78 7.77
C GLU A 251 12.42 -14.19 6.61
N THR A 252 13.05 -13.03 6.81
CA THR A 252 13.85 -12.38 5.80
C THR A 252 15.25 -13.01 5.78
N THR A 253 15.41 -14.07 5.00
CA THR A 253 16.68 -14.79 4.84
C THR A 253 17.63 -14.18 3.82
N GLY A 254 17.30 -13.00 3.28
CA GLY A 254 18.05 -12.31 2.24
C GLY A 254 19.17 -11.39 2.76
N PRO A 255 20.01 -10.87 1.87
CA PRO A 255 21.10 -9.97 2.22
C PRO A 255 20.63 -8.57 2.68
N ILE A 256 19.33 -8.29 2.60
CA ILE A 256 18.78 -6.99 2.91
C ILE A 256 18.28 -6.97 4.34
N SER A 257 19.03 -6.32 5.21
CA SER A 257 18.61 -6.03 6.58
C SER A 257 17.74 -4.78 6.62
N LEU A 258 16.70 -4.79 7.48
CA LEU A 258 15.93 -3.58 7.81
C LEU A 258 16.72 -2.57 8.64
N TYR A 259 17.85 -2.98 9.18
CA TYR A 259 18.82 -2.11 9.84
C TYR A 259 20.09 -2.05 9.01
N ARG A 260 20.58 -0.84 8.72
CA ARG A 260 21.82 -0.60 7.98
C ARG A 260 22.64 0.45 8.72
N PRO A 261 23.95 0.25 8.87
CA PRO A 261 24.82 1.24 9.51
C PRO A 261 24.79 2.61 8.80
N GLU A 262 24.61 2.61 7.48
CA GLU A 262 24.55 3.83 6.66
C GLU A 262 23.23 4.62 6.84
N PHE A 263 22.21 3.98 7.43
CA PHE A 263 20.94 4.61 7.81
C PHE A 263 20.50 4.03 9.16
N PRO A 264 21.10 4.52 10.28
CA PRO A 264 21.06 3.88 11.59
C PRO A 264 19.74 4.11 12.36
N PHE A 265 18.62 4.02 11.68
CA PHE A 265 17.28 4.12 12.25
C PHE A 265 16.67 2.73 12.38
N SER A 266 16.26 2.36 13.58
CA SER A 266 15.75 1.01 13.87
C SER A 266 14.25 0.98 14.01
N LEU A 267 13.59 0.21 13.16
CA LEU A 267 12.15 -0.08 13.28
C LEU A 267 11.79 -0.77 14.60
N LYS A 268 12.72 -1.52 15.22
CA LYS A 268 12.49 -2.19 16.50
C LYS A 268 12.33 -1.23 17.66
N THR A 269 13.08 -0.12 17.64
CA THR A 269 13.07 0.88 18.71
C THR A 269 12.12 2.03 18.44
N GLY A 270 11.86 2.35 17.17
CA GLY A 270 10.97 3.42 16.74
C GLY A 270 9.47 3.10 16.79
N GLY A 271 9.13 1.88 17.18
CA GLY A 271 7.74 1.44 17.22
C GLY A 271 7.08 1.40 15.83
N ALA A 272 5.77 1.52 15.82
CA ALA A 272 4.96 1.52 14.60
C ALA A 272 5.04 2.86 13.85
N SER A 273 6.17 3.13 13.22
CA SER A 273 6.38 4.35 12.45
C SER A 273 6.30 4.11 10.95
N ILE A 274 5.23 4.61 10.32
CA ILE A 274 5.09 4.59 8.87
C ILE A 274 6.19 5.45 8.21
N CYS A 275 6.52 6.59 8.81
CA CYS A 275 7.59 7.46 8.36
C CYS A 275 8.92 6.71 8.27
N LEU A 276 9.28 5.98 9.34
CA LEU A 276 10.52 5.25 9.38
C LEU A 276 10.55 4.07 8.40
N SER A 277 9.46 3.33 8.27
CA SER A 277 9.33 2.23 7.31
C SER A 277 9.58 2.69 5.87
N ILE A 278 8.98 3.82 5.47
CA ILE A 278 9.18 4.41 4.16
C ILE A 278 10.63 4.88 3.99
N ALA A 279 11.19 5.57 5.00
CA ALA A 279 12.53 6.13 4.94
C ALA A 279 13.61 5.05 4.81
N VAL A 280 13.48 3.93 5.52
CA VAL A 280 14.40 2.78 5.41
C VAL A 280 14.39 2.23 3.99
N THR A 281 13.20 2.02 3.40
CA THR A 281 13.07 1.52 2.02
C THR A 281 13.64 2.51 1.01
N THR A 282 13.30 3.79 1.14
CA THR A 282 13.76 4.85 0.23
C THR A 282 15.27 5.03 0.29
N SER A 283 15.83 5.08 1.51
CA SER A 283 17.28 5.19 1.71
C SER A 283 18.02 3.99 1.14
N TRP A 284 17.51 2.77 1.39
CA TRP A 284 18.08 1.55 0.81
C TRP A 284 18.08 1.61 -0.73
N PHE A 285 16.94 1.95 -1.33
CA PHE A 285 16.82 2.03 -2.79
C PHE A 285 17.80 3.04 -3.38
N CYS A 286 17.83 4.26 -2.82
CA CYS A 286 18.69 5.32 -3.33
C CYS A 286 20.17 4.98 -3.22
N GLN A 287 20.61 4.40 -2.11
CA GLN A 287 22.00 3.97 -1.93
C GLN A 287 22.38 2.79 -2.85
N THR A 288 21.46 1.84 -3.02
CA THR A 288 21.71 0.66 -3.85
C THR A 288 21.82 1.01 -5.33
N TYR A 289 20.99 1.94 -5.80
CA TYR A 289 20.86 2.26 -7.22
C TYR A 289 21.40 3.65 -7.61
N GLY A 290 22.12 4.31 -6.70
CA GLY A 290 22.78 5.59 -6.98
C GLY A 290 21.80 6.76 -7.23
N VAL A 291 20.61 6.74 -6.64
CA VAL A 291 19.65 7.84 -6.73
C VAL A 291 20.01 8.91 -5.70
N SER A 292 20.01 10.19 -6.12
CA SER A 292 20.34 11.30 -5.22
C SER A 292 19.33 11.45 -4.08
N LEU A 293 19.85 11.62 -2.87
CA LEU A 293 19.11 11.96 -1.64
C LEU A 293 19.27 13.44 -1.25
N ASP A 294 19.60 14.32 -2.19
CA ASP A 294 19.80 15.75 -1.92
C ASP A 294 18.56 16.37 -1.24
N GLY A 295 18.76 16.96 -0.08
CA GLY A 295 17.71 17.54 0.74
C GLY A 295 16.94 16.55 1.62
N PHE A 296 17.09 15.23 1.41
CA PHE A 296 16.38 14.21 2.17
C PHE A 296 16.61 14.35 3.68
N GLY A 297 17.86 14.52 4.14
CA GLY A 297 18.18 14.53 5.58
C GLY A 297 17.42 15.60 6.37
N VAL A 298 17.40 16.83 5.87
CA VAL A 298 16.66 17.95 6.51
C VAL A 298 15.13 17.68 6.47
N ASN A 299 14.63 17.26 5.31
CA ASN A 299 13.20 17.07 5.12
C ASN A 299 12.68 15.85 5.92
N PHE A 300 13.50 14.79 6.01
CA PHE A 300 13.20 13.62 6.83
C PHE A 300 13.20 13.97 8.33
N ALA A 301 14.09 14.84 8.80
CA ALA A 301 14.05 15.32 10.19
C ALA A 301 12.70 16.01 10.50
N HIS A 302 12.19 16.83 9.59
CA HIS A 302 10.87 17.43 9.75
C HIS A 302 9.74 16.38 9.71
N ALA A 303 9.81 15.41 8.82
CA ALA A 303 8.83 14.32 8.74
C ALA A 303 8.84 13.45 10.01
N ALA A 304 10.01 13.19 10.57
CA ALA A 304 10.16 12.49 11.84
C ALA A 304 9.56 13.25 13.04
N MET A 305 9.67 14.59 13.03
CA MET A 305 8.97 15.41 14.03
C MET A 305 7.45 15.34 13.86
N ASP A 306 6.95 15.38 12.61
CA ASP A 306 5.53 15.20 12.31
C ASP A 306 5.04 13.81 12.77
N GLU A 307 5.82 12.75 12.54
CA GLU A 307 5.51 11.39 13.03
C GLU A 307 5.37 11.34 14.56
N CYS A 308 6.22 12.04 15.30
CA CYS A 308 6.14 12.09 16.78
C CYS A 308 4.82 12.71 17.29
N VAL A 309 4.27 13.68 16.56
CA VAL A 309 2.99 14.33 16.92
C VAL A 309 1.82 13.33 16.90
N PHE A 310 1.89 12.28 16.07
CA PHE A 310 0.85 11.26 15.94
C PHE A 310 0.97 10.12 16.96
N SER A 311 1.68 10.32 18.06
CA SER A 311 1.75 9.37 19.17
C SER A 311 0.47 9.43 20.03
N ALA A 312 -0.07 8.25 20.37
CA ALA A 312 -1.28 8.14 21.17
C ALA A 312 -1.01 8.37 22.67
N THR A 313 0.19 8.05 23.13
CA THR A 313 0.61 8.13 24.54
C THR A 313 1.95 8.83 24.71
N GLN A 314 2.24 9.31 25.91
CA GLN A 314 3.53 9.88 26.28
C GLN A 314 4.67 8.88 26.05
N ASP A 315 4.49 7.62 26.47
CA ASP A 315 5.51 6.57 26.33
C ASP A 315 5.83 6.28 24.86
N GLU A 316 4.80 6.23 23.98
CA GLU A 316 4.99 6.08 22.55
C GLU A 316 5.77 7.26 21.94
N TYR A 317 5.42 8.48 22.35
CA TYR A 317 6.11 9.69 21.94
C TYR A 317 7.59 9.65 22.32
N GLU A 318 7.89 9.34 23.58
CA GLU A 318 9.26 9.28 24.11
C GLU A 318 10.09 8.20 23.40
N ALA A 319 9.49 7.04 23.13
CA ALA A 319 10.14 5.97 22.39
C ALA A 319 10.47 6.38 20.95
N LYS A 320 9.54 7.05 20.24
CA LYS A 320 9.77 7.60 18.91
C LYS A 320 10.87 8.66 18.91
N VAL A 321 10.79 9.62 19.84
CA VAL A 321 11.81 10.68 19.97
C VAL A 321 13.18 10.09 20.23
N ALA A 322 13.31 9.14 21.16
CA ALA A 322 14.58 8.50 21.47
C ALA A 322 15.16 7.75 20.26
N CYS A 323 14.31 7.03 19.52
CA CYS A 323 14.71 6.33 18.31
C CYS A 323 15.23 7.28 17.23
N PHE A 324 14.46 8.33 16.90
CA PHE A 324 14.86 9.29 15.89
C PHE A 324 16.09 10.08 16.32
N GLN A 325 16.17 10.52 17.56
CA GLN A 325 17.35 11.24 18.06
C GLN A 325 18.59 10.39 17.94
N SER A 326 18.56 9.13 18.42
CA SER A 326 19.69 8.20 18.31
C SER A 326 20.10 7.96 16.86
N GLY A 327 19.13 7.84 15.95
CA GLY A 327 19.41 7.70 14.53
C GLY A 327 20.07 8.93 13.92
N PHE A 328 19.55 10.13 14.22
CA PHE A 328 20.11 11.39 13.72
C PHE A 328 21.49 11.70 14.30
N ASP A 329 21.76 11.34 15.56
CA ASP A 329 23.07 11.53 16.19
C ASP A 329 24.17 10.68 15.55
N GLN A 330 23.81 9.51 15.00
CA GLN A 330 24.71 8.58 14.35
C GLN A 330 24.80 8.77 12.83
N TRP A 331 23.73 9.23 12.21
CA TRP A 331 23.64 9.31 10.75
C TRP A 331 24.51 10.44 10.20
N ASP A 332 25.44 10.08 9.30
CA ASP A 332 26.35 11.02 8.66
C ASP A 332 27.08 11.91 9.71
N ASP A 333 27.62 11.26 10.75
CA ASP A 333 28.31 11.89 11.88
C ASP A 333 27.50 12.99 12.60
N GLY A 334 26.17 12.80 12.70
CA GLY A 334 25.28 13.75 13.37
C GLY A 334 24.92 14.99 12.56
N ARG A 335 25.25 15.02 11.27
CA ARG A 335 25.02 16.16 10.38
C ARG A 335 23.61 16.72 10.42
N TRP A 336 22.61 15.84 10.60
CA TRP A 336 21.20 16.19 10.53
C TRP A 336 20.54 16.37 11.91
N ALA A 337 21.23 16.03 13.01
CA ALA A 337 20.68 16.05 14.36
C ALA A 337 20.13 17.41 14.78
N GLY A 338 20.77 18.49 14.36
CA GLY A 338 20.33 19.86 14.64
C GLY A 338 18.96 20.26 14.04
N HIS A 339 18.48 19.48 13.05
CA HIS A 339 17.18 19.71 12.41
C HIS A 339 16.02 18.94 13.07
N PHE A 340 16.30 17.93 13.90
CA PHE A 340 15.29 17.18 14.64
C PHE A 340 15.05 17.82 16.01
N LYS A 341 13.98 18.58 16.14
CA LYS A 341 13.57 19.29 17.36
C LYS A 341 12.07 19.11 17.59
N PRO A 342 11.63 17.91 18.01
CA PRO A 342 10.21 17.62 18.15
C PRO A 342 9.57 18.52 19.23
N ALA A 343 8.35 18.98 18.97
CA ALA A 343 7.57 19.71 19.94
C ALA A 343 7.19 18.77 21.12
N PRO A 344 7.00 19.29 22.33
CA PRO A 344 6.57 18.46 23.47
C PRO A 344 5.28 17.69 23.16
N PHE A 345 5.15 16.50 23.75
CA PHE A 345 3.95 15.68 23.61
C PHE A 345 2.68 16.47 23.96
N LYS A 346 1.68 16.29 23.13
CA LYS A 346 0.32 16.75 23.41
C LYS A 346 -0.62 15.55 23.19
N PRO A 347 -1.40 15.18 24.21
CA PRO A 347 -2.34 14.08 24.06
C PRO A 347 -3.27 14.37 22.87
N PRO A 348 -3.60 13.34 22.07
CA PRO A 348 -4.54 13.48 20.97
C PRO A 348 -5.84 14.10 21.52
N ARG A 349 -6.35 15.12 20.85
CA ARG A 349 -7.68 15.64 21.18
C ARG A 349 -8.69 14.55 20.86
N THR A 350 -9.63 14.32 21.77
CA THR A 350 -10.82 13.54 21.44
C THR A 350 -11.60 14.31 20.39
N ILE A 351 -11.38 13.95 19.14
CA ILE A 351 -12.16 14.52 18.03
C ILE A 351 -13.51 13.81 18.13
N ASN A 352 -14.59 14.57 18.30
CA ASN A 352 -15.92 14.05 18.05
C ASN A 352 -15.92 13.54 16.62
N GLN A 353 -15.97 12.21 16.45
CA GLN A 353 -15.98 11.59 15.14
C GLN A 353 -17.34 11.82 14.52
N ILE A 354 -17.45 12.95 13.83
CA ILE A 354 -18.67 13.37 13.14
C ILE A 354 -18.54 12.97 11.67
N SER A 355 -19.52 12.26 11.13
CA SER A 355 -19.62 12.03 9.70
C SER A 355 -19.75 13.36 8.99
N GLY A 356 -19.08 13.50 7.84
CA GLY A 356 -19.14 14.73 7.05
C GLY A 356 -18.11 14.78 5.94
N VAL A 357 -18.18 15.80 5.10
CA VAL A 357 -17.27 16.05 3.98
C VAL A 357 -16.24 17.08 4.40
N GLY A 358 -14.98 16.82 4.14
CA GLY A 358 -13.85 17.74 4.31
C GLY A 358 -12.64 17.26 3.52
N ASP A 359 -11.85 18.18 2.97
CA ASP A 359 -10.63 17.91 2.21
C ASP A 359 -10.81 16.84 1.09
N ASP A 360 -11.86 17.01 0.28
CA ASP A 360 -12.24 16.08 -0.79
C ASP A 360 -12.48 14.62 -0.33
N ARG A 361 -12.88 14.45 0.94
CA ARG A 361 -13.18 13.15 1.54
C ARG A 361 -14.50 13.16 2.29
N LEU A 362 -15.29 12.12 2.10
CA LEU A 362 -16.44 11.82 2.94
C LEU A 362 -15.98 10.88 4.06
N ASN A 363 -16.09 11.34 5.29
CA ASN A 363 -15.83 10.55 6.48
C ASN A 363 -17.17 10.05 7.05
N VAL A 364 -17.28 8.75 7.31
CA VAL A 364 -18.49 8.12 7.83
C VAL A 364 -18.12 7.29 9.05
N ARG A 365 -18.87 7.42 10.15
CA ARG A 365 -18.66 6.54 11.30
C ARG A 365 -18.90 5.09 10.87
N GLU A 366 -17.94 4.23 11.11
CA GLU A 366 -18.02 2.81 10.73
C GLU A 366 -19.18 2.08 11.40
N ALA A 367 -19.61 2.53 12.57
CA ALA A 367 -20.79 2.01 13.27
C ALA A 367 -22.12 2.29 12.52
N ASP A 368 -22.13 3.32 11.68
CA ASP A 368 -23.32 3.71 10.90
C ASP A 368 -23.36 3.02 9.53
N ILE A 369 -22.30 2.27 9.18
CA ILE A 369 -22.18 1.56 7.91
C ILE A 369 -22.50 0.09 8.16
N GLY A 370 -23.55 -0.42 7.54
CA GLY A 370 -23.95 -1.83 7.63
C GLY A 370 -23.04 -2.83 6.93
N ALA A 371 -21.91 -2.37 6.36
CA ALA A 371 -20.97 -3.21 5.64
C ALA A 371 -20.13 -4.10 6.58
N ALA A 372 -20.05 -5.38 6.24
CA ALA A 372 -19.24 -6.38 6.94
C ALA A 372 -17.91 -6.69 6.23
N THR A 373 -17.71 -6.19 5.00
CA THR A 373 -16.53 -6.41 4.16
C THR A 373 -16.13 -5.14 3.41
N PRO A 374 -14.86 -5.02 2.97
CA PRO A 374 -14.42 -3.92 2.11
C PRO A 374 -15.21 -3.80 0.80
N ALA A 375 -15.64 -4.91 0.23
CA ALA A 375 -16.47 -4.90 -0.99
C ALA A 375 -17.86 -4.31 -0.76
N GLU A 376 -18.52 -4.65 0.34
CA GLU A 376 -19.79 -4.04 0.74
C GLU A 376 -19.61 -2.55 1.04
N PHE A 377 -18.50 -2.18 1.67
CA PHE A 377 -18.16 -0.78 1.89
C PHE A 377 -17.88 -0.03 0.58
N TYR A 378 -17.23 -0.65 -0.41
CA TYR A 378 -17.05 -0.07 -1.73
C TYR A 378 -18.41 0.22 -2.41
N ARG A 379 -19.33 -0.74 -2.39
CA ARG A 379 -20.70 -0.56 -2.93
C ARG A 379 -21.45 0.58 -2.23
N PHE A 380 -21.32 0.70 -0.91
CA PHE A 380 -21.84 1.85 -0.17
C PHE A 380 -21.21 3.16 -0.65
N GLY A 381 -19.90 3.19 -0.79
CA GLY A 381 -19.14 4.37 -1.22
C GLY A 381 -19.41 4.79 -2.66
N GLU A 382 -19.83 3.86 -3.54
CA GLU A 382 -20.16 4.18 -4.94
C GLU A 382 -21.29 5.22 -5.07
N HIS A 383 -22.15 5.35 -4.07
CA HIS A 383 -23.19 6.39 -4.05
C HIS A 383 -22.64 7.81 -3.83
N ALA A 384 -21.42 7.93 -3.36
CA ALA A 384 -20.77 9.22 -3.05
C ALA A 384 -19.68 9.63 -4.06
N ILE A 385 -19.27 8.73 -4.97
CA ILE A 385 -18.21 8.97 -5.95
C ILE A 385 -18.76 9.03 -7.38
N ALA A 386 -17.95 9.54 -8.30
CA ALA A 386 -18.34 9.60 -9.71
C ALA A 386 -18.70 8.22 -10.26
N PRO A 387 -19.83 8.07 -10.99
CA PRO A 387 -20.21 6.80 -11.60
C PRO A 387 -19.10 6.28 -12.54
N MET A 388 -18.86 4.97 -12.51
CA MET A 388 -17.83 4.33 -13.37
C MET A 388 -18.10 4.61 -14.85
N ASP A 389 -19.38 4.55 -15.27
CA ASP A 389 -19.81 4.76 -16.65
C ASP A 389 -19.48 6.19 -17.17
N SER A 390 -19.48 7.18 -16.29
CA SER A 390 -19.12 8.55 -16.70
C SER A 390 -17.64 8.67 -17.08
N LEU A 391 -16.77 7.90 -16.42
CA LEU A 391 -15.36 7.80 -16.78
C LEU A 391 -15.14 7.01 -18.07
N ILE A 392 -15.83 5.88 -18.22
CA ILE A 392 -15.72 5.01 -19.41
C ILE A 392 -16.18 5.75 -20.66
N ASN A 393 -17.33 6.45 -20.57
CA ASN A 393 -17.94 7.14 -21.70
C ASN A 393 -17.38 8.55 -21.97
N GLY A 394 -16.47 9.04 -21.10
CA GLY A 394 -15.83 10.34 -21.29
C GLY A 394 -16.75 11.53 -21.03
N THR A 395 -17.80 11.34 -20.21
CA THR A 395 -18.68 12.43 -19.77
C THR A 395 -18.10 13.22 -18.62
N GLN A 396 -17.01 12.73 -18.01
CA GLN A 396 -16.26 13.43 -16.98
C GLN A 396 -15.12 14.23 -17.64
N VAL A 397 -14.95 15.47 -17.23
CA VAL A 397 -13.85 16.34 -17.72
C VAL A 397 -12.53 15.80 -17.11
N PHE A 398 -11.68 15.25 -17.98
CA PHE A 398 -10.31 14.95 -17.59
C PHE A 398 -9.54 16.28 -17.51
N ALA A 399 -8.89 16.56 -16.38
CA ALA A 399 -7.94 17.66 -16.33
C ALA A 399 -6.77 17.31 -17.23
N LEU A 400 -6.50 18.19 -18.20
CA LEU A 400 -5.36 18.12 -19.12
C LEU A 400 -4.09 18.61 -18.43
#